data_d2199a1270e7c48512be75e6fb7bdf6f
#
_entry.id   d2199a1270e7c48512be75e6fb7bdf6f
#
_cell.length_a   1.000
_cell.length_b   1.000
_cell.length_c   1.000
_cell.angle_alpha   90.00
_cell.angle_beta   90.00
_cell.angle_gamma   90.00
#
_symmetry.space_group_name_H-M   'P 1'
#
loop_
_entity.id
_entity.type
_entity.pdbx_description
1 polymer ?
#
loop_
_entity_poly.entity_id
_entity_poly.type
_entity_poly.pdbx_seq_one_letter_code
_entity_poly.pdbx_strand_id
1 'polypeptide(L)'
;MTPRERLSELDLLRFLAALAVVLYHFTGFGGAGAWPEPARDVFPEVAALTRFGYLGVDLFFVISGFVILMSAWGRGPGEFGISRLVRLMPAYWASVLLGLLVYGLFRQGHGVPGLVVPNLTMLQGGLGVRNVDAVYWTLWIELHFYVLIAVLAGIGITYRS
;
A
#
# COMPACT_ATOMS: atom_id res chain seq x y z
N MET A 1 0.68 -9.97 -31.00
CA MET A 1 0.53 -9.28 -29.70
C MET A 1 1.93 -8.94 -29.23
N THR A 2 2.35 -7.69 -29.38
CA THR A 2 3.62 -7.22 -28.84
C THR A 2 3.60 -7.31 -27.32
N PRO A 3 4.65 -7.81 -26.66
CA PRO A 3 4.75 -7.77 -25.20
C PRO A 3 4.60 -6.30 -24.79
N ARG A 4 3.70 -6.00 -23.86
CA ARG A 4 3.65 -4.67 -23.24
C ARG A 4 5.02 -4.40 -22.66
N GLU A 5 5.72 -3.43 -23.20
CA GLU A 5 6.97 -2.95 -22.60
C GLU A 5 6.67 -2.62 -21.14
N ARG A 6 7.37 -3.31 -20.24
CA ARG A 6 7.32 -2.97 -18.82
C ARG A 6 7.98 -1.61 -18.71
N LEU A 7 7.26 -0.65 -18.13
CA LEU A 7 7.83 0.66 -17.83
C LEU A 7 8.74 0.51 -16.60
N SER A 8 9.94 -0.05 -16.83
CA SER A 8 10.94 -0.33 -15.79
C SER A 8 11.29 0.90 -14.95
N GLU A 9 11.19 2.08 -15.56
CA GLU A 9 11.41 3.36 -14.91
C GLU A 9 10.36 3.66 -13.85
N LEU A 10 9.10 3.32 -14.10
CA LEU A 10 8.03 3.48 -13.12
C LEU A 10 8.15 2.47 -11.97
N ASP A 11 8.60 1.25 -12.26
CA ASP A 11 8.85 0.26 -11.22
C ASP A 11 10.04 0.67 -10.33
N LEU A 12 11.09 1.25 -10.93
CA LEU A 12 12.21 1.83 -10.18
C LEU A 12 11.77 3.00 -9.31
N LEU A 13 10.97 3.93 -9.84
CA LEU A 13 10.45 5.06 -9.07
C LEU A 13 9.57 4.61 -7.90
N ARG A 14 8.76 3.58 -8.09
CA ARG A 14 7.97 2.98 -7.00
C ARG A 14 8.85 2.36 -5.93
N PHE A 15 9.91 1.66 -6.34
CA PHE A 15 10.87 1.08 -5.41
C PHE A 15 11.55 2.17 -4.58
N LEU A 16 12.02 3.25 -5.23
CA LEU A 16 12.65 4.38 -4.54
C LEU A 16 11.68 5.09 -3.59
N ALA A 17 10.43 5.28 -4.00
CA ALA A 17 9.37 5.82 -3.16
C ALA A 17 9.13 4.96 -1.91
N ALA A 18 9.01 3.64 -2.08
CA ALA A 18 8.85 2.70 -0.97
C ALA A 18 10.08 2.69 -0.04
N LEU A 19 11.29 2.71 -0.60
CA LEU A 19 12.53 2.78 0.17
C LEU A 19 12.61 4.07 1.01
N ALA A 20 12.23 5.21 0.43
CA ALA A 20 12.17 6.48 1.14
C ALA A 20 11.21 6.42 2.35
N VAL A 21 10.03 5.78 2.18
CA VAL A 21 9.07 5.59 3.27
C VAL A 21 9.63 4.66 4.35
N VAL A 22 10.31 3.58 4.00
CA VAL A 22 10.94 2.67 4.95
C VAL A 22 12.01 3.42 5.76
N LEU A 23 12.90 4.14 5.08
CA LEU A 23 13.93 4.93 5.73
C LEU A 23 13.33 6.00 6.66
N TYR A 24 12.26 6.68 6.24
CA TYR A 24 11.54 7.62 7.09
C TYR A 24 11.02 6.97 8.38
N HIS A 25 10.40 5.79 8.30
CA HIS A 25 9.87 5.11 9.48
C HIS A 25 10.95 4.66 10.44
N PHE A 26 12.11 4.22 9.95
CA PHE A 26 13.18 3.69 10.80
C PHE A 26 14.16 4.76 11.29
N THR A 27 14.39 5.82 10.51
CA THR A 27 15.42 6.82 10.84
C THR A 27 14.91 8.26 10.88
N GLY A 28 13.80 8.57 10.19
CA GLY A 28 13.26 9.93 10.10
C GLY A 28 12.15 10.25 11.12
N PHE A 29 11.32 9.26 11.47
CA PHE A 29 10.14 9.42 12.35
C PHE A 29 10.36 8.74 13.72
N GLY A 30 11.41 9.10 14.43
CA GLY A 30 11.65 8.55 15.76
C GLY A 30 11.96 7.05 15.81
N GLY A 31 12.22 6.43 14.65
CA GLY A 31 12.59 5.03 14.53
C GLY A 31 11.42 4.04 14.70
N ALA A 32 10.18 4.51 14.68
CA ALA A 32 8.97 3.68 14.82
C ALA A 32 9.02 2.65 15.98
N GLY A 33 9.74 2.99 17.06
CA GLY A 33 9.99 2.09 18.20
C GLY A 33 11.06 1.02 17.94
N ALA A 34 11.80 1.10 16.83
CA ALA A 34 12.87 0.16 16.51
C ALA A 34 14.17 0.42 17.34
N TRP A 35 14.30 1.62 17.91
CA TRP A 35 15.47 2.04 18.66
C TRP A 35 15.10 2.41 20.10
N PRO A 36 15.99 2.17 21.08
CA PRO A 36 15.79 2.60 22.48
C PRO A 36 15.69 4.13 22.62
N GLU A 37 16.40 4.86 21.78
CA GLU A 37 16.42 6.32 21.72
C GLU A 37 15.82 6.82 20.39
N PRO A 38 15.38 8.08 20.29
CA PRO A 38 14.92 8.64 19.03
C PRO A 38 15.96 8.51 17.93
N ALA A 39 15.56 8.09 16.74
CA ALA A 39 16.49 7.85 15.63
C ALA A 39 17.32 9.09 15.26
N ARG A 40 16.79 10.30 15.47
CA ARG A 40 17.51 11.56 15.26
C ARG A 40 18.70 11.75 16.22
N ASP A 41 18.67 11.10 17.38
CA ASP A 41 19.74 11.19 18.36
C ASP A 41 20.81 10.11 18.10
N VAL A 42 20.40 8.98 17.53
CA VAL A 42 21.29 7.88 17.12
C VAL A 42 21.95 8.14 15.76
N PHE A 43 21.20 8.69 14.81
CA PHE A 43 21.62 8.91 13.41
C PHE A 43 21.23 10.32 12.93
N PRO A 44 21.79 11.40 13.49
CA PRO A 44 21.32 12.78 13.23
C PRO A 44 21.39 13.18 11.75
N GLU A 45 22.45 12.83 11.07
CA GLU A 45 22.64 13.16 9.64
C GLU A 45 21.64 12.40 8.74
N VAL A 46 21.46 11.10 9.02
CA VAL A 46 20.51 10.27 8.27
C VAL A 46 19.08 10.73 8.55
N ALA A 47 18.73 11.01 9.80
CA ALA A 47 17.42 11.50 10.17
C ALA A 47 17.10 12.85 9.52
N ALA A 48 18.07 13.75 9.40
CA ALA A 48 17.91 15.03 8.69
C ALA A 48 17.57 14.84 7.20
N LEU A 49 18.13 13.82 6.55
CA LEU A 49 17.86 13.50 5.16
C LEU A 49 16.53 12.76 5.00
N THR A 50 16.28 11.75 5.84
CA THR A 50 15.13 10.85 5.69
C THR A 50 13.83 11.41 6.26
N ARG A 51 13.87 12.54 6.99
CA ARG A 51 12.68 13.22 7.52
C ARG A 51 11.60 13.54 6.47
N PHE A 52 11.98 13.71 5.21
CA PHE A 52 11.09 13.96 4.08
C PHE A 52 10.63 12.68 3.37
N GLY A 53 11.07 11.51 3.83
CA GLY A 53 10.75 10.23 3.19
C GLY A 53 9.25 9.90 3.18
N TYR A 54 8.42 10.53 4.02
CA TYR A 54 6.96 10.42 3.96
C TYR A 54 6.37 10.86 2.61
N LEU A 55 7.03 11.81 1.89
CA LEU A 55 6.63 12.22 0.54
C LEU A 55 6.71 11.07 -0.47
N GLY A 56 7.42 9.99 -0.13
CA GLY A 56 7.41 8.76 -0.91
C GLY A 56 6.02 8.14 -1.03
N VAL A 57 5.13 8.33 -0.05
CA VAL A 57 3.73 7.87 -0.13
C VAL A 57 2.98 8.63 -1.22
N ASP A 58 3.14 9.96 -1.28
CA ASP A 58 2.48 10.80 -2.28
C ASP A 58 2.97 10.44 -3.69
N LEU A 59 4.30 10.30 -3.85
CA LEU A 59 4.89 9.87 -5.11
C LEU A 59 4.40 8.49 -5.53
N PHE A 60 4.32 7.55 -4.59
CA PHE A 60 3.79 6.21 -4.85
C PHE A 60 2.33 6.26 -5.32
N PHE A 61 1.49 7.10 -4.72
CA PHE A 61 0.11 7.26 -5.15
C PHE A 61 -0.02 7.88 -6.53
N VAL A 62 0.79 8.90 -6.86
CA VAL A 62 0.80 9.52 -8.20
C VAL A 62 1.18 8.48 -9.26
N ILE A 63 2.27 7.74 -9.06
CA ILE A 63 2.70 6.70 -10.01
C ILE A 63 1.67 5.58 -10.11
N SER A 64 1.12 5.13 -8.96
CA SER A 64 0.11 4.08 -8.92
C SER A 64 -1.16 4.51 -9.63
N GLY A 65 -1.63 5.73 -9.39
CA GLY A 65 -2.79 6.31 -10.06
C GLY A 65 -2.63 6.33 -11.57
N PHE A 66 -1.48 6.77 -12.07
CA PHE A 66 -1.17 6.77 -13.49
C PHE A 66 -1.20 5.35 -14.10
N VAL A 67 -0.51 4.40 -13.46
CA VAL A 67 -0.47 3.00 -13.94
C VAL A 67 -1.83 2.33 -13.87
N ILE A 68 -2.63 2.63 -12.84
CA ILE A 68 -3.99 2.09 -12.69
C ILE A 68 -4.88 2.62 -13.81
N LEU A 69 -4.84 3.93 -14.06
CA LEU A 69 -5.61 4.55 -15.15
C LEU A 69 -5.23 3.95 -16.51
N MET A 70 -3.93 3.85 -16.82
CA MET A 70 -3.48 3.20 -18.05
C MET A 70 -3.95 1.76 -18.18
N SER A 71 -4.02 1.03 -17.07
CA SER A 71 -4.42 -0.38 -17.06
C SER A 71 -5.93 -0.58 -17.20
N ALA A 72 -6.74 0.44 -16.90
CA ALA A 72 -8.19 0.45 -17.10
C ALA A 72 -8.56 0.74 -18.54
N TRP A 73 -7.62 1.29 -19.32
CA TRP A 73 -7.87 1.70 -20.70
C TRP A 73 -8.30 0.53 -21.59
N GLY A 74 -9.47 0.64 -22.22
CA GLY A 74 -10.02 -0.36 -23.12
C GLY A 74 -10.51 -1.66 -22.43
N ARG A 75 -10.64 -1.67 -21.09
CA ARG A 75 -11.18 -2.81 -20.33
C ARG A 75 -12.52 -2.48 -19.73
N GLY A 76 -13.38 -3.51 -19.61
CA GLY A 76 -14.62 -3.40 -18.85
C GLY A 76 -14.34 -3.29 -17.34
N PRO A 77 -15.28 -2.67 -16.56
CA PRO A 77 -15.08 -2.45 -15.12
C PRO A 77 -14.86 -3.73 -14.33
N GLY A 78 -15.55 -4.83 -14.68
CA GLY A 78 -15.37 -6.13 -14.03
C GLY A 78 -14.01 -6.76 -14.30
N GLU A 79 -13.57 -6.76 -15.56
CA GLU A 79 -12.25 -7.28 -15.95
C GLU A 79 -11.13 -6.50 -15.28
N PHE A 80 -11.26 -5.17 -15.24
CA PHE A 80 -10.32 -4.30 -14.53
C PHE A 80 -10.26 -4.65 -13.03
N GLY A 81 -11.42 -4.68 -12.34
CA GLY A 81 -11.49 -4.94 -10.89
C GLY A 81 -10.90 -6.30 -10.52
N ILE A 82 -11.28 -7.37 -11.22
CA ILE A 82 -10.73 -8.72 -10.98
C ILE A 82 -9.22 -8.74 -11.19
N SER A 83 -8.72 -8.13 -12.27
CA SER A 83 -7.29 -8.06 -12.55
C SER A 83 -6.50 -7.37 -11.43
N ARG A 84 -7.08 -6.34 -10.79
CA ARG A 84 -6.45 -5.63 -9.66
C ARG A 84 -6.47 -6.48 -8.39
N LEU A 85 -7.61 -7.06 -8.06
CA LEU A 85 -7.75 -7.91 -6.86
C LEU A 85 -6.82 -9.12 -6.92
N VAL A 86 -6.78 -9.85 -8.03
CA VAL A 86 -5.91 -11.02 -8.20
C VAL A 86 -4.42 -10.64 -8.05
N ARG A 87 -4.04 -9.44 -8.45
CA ARG A 87 -2.66 -8.97 -8.29
C ARG A 87 -2.34 -8.54 -6.85
N LEU A 88 -3.29 -7.91 -6.15
CA LEU A 88 -3.07 -7.31 -4.84
C LEU A 88 -3.22 -8.33 -3.70
N MET A 89 -4.28 -9.16 -3.75
CA MET A 89 -4.67 -10.01 -2.63
C MET A 89 -3.61 -11.02 -2.17
N PRO A 90 -2.83 -11.70 -3.03
CA PRO A 90 -1.86 -12.68 -2.56
C PRO A 90 -0.78 -12.08 -1.66
N ALA A 91 -0.20 -10.95 -2.07
CA ALA A 91 0.82 -10.26 -1.28
C ALA A 91 0.23 -9.65 0.01
N TYR A 92 -0.99 -9.12 -0.08
CA TYR A 92 -1.72 -8.58 1.06
C TYR A 92 -2.00 -9.67 2.10
N TRP A 93 -2.55 -10.81 1.71
CA TRP A 93 -2.81 -11.92 2.62
C TRP A 93 -1.54 -12.45 3.28
N ALA A 94 -0.46 -12.59 2.51
CA ALA A 94 0.83 -12.99 3.08
C ALA A 94 1.30 -12.00 4.16
N SER A 95 1.17 -10.69 3.91
CA SER A 95 1.50 -9.65 4.88
C SER A 95 0.59 -9.69 6.11
N VAL A 96 -0.73 -9.84 5.94
CA VAL A 96 -1.69 -9.94 7.05
C VAL A 96 -1.40 -11.16 7.91
N LEU A 97 -1.18 -12.33 7.30
CA LEU A 97 -0.90 -13.57 8.05
C LEU A 97 0.41 -13.47 8.83
N LEU A 98 1.46 -12.89 8.21
CA LEU A 98 2.72 -12.63 8.91
C LEU A 98 2.53 -11.65 10.07
N GLY A 99 1.81 -10.56 9.84
CA GLY A 99 1.51 -9.57 10.89
C GLY A 99 0.70 -10.16 12.04
N LEU A 100 -0.30 -11.00 11.75
CA LEU A 100 -1.09 -11.71 12.76
C LEU A 100 -0.23 -12.72 13.54
N LEU A 101 0.68 -13.42 12.87
CA LEU A 101 1.63 -14.33 13.52
C LEU A 101 2.52 -13.57 14.50
N VAL A 102 3.15 -12.49 14.06
CA VAL A 102 3.99 -11.65 14.92
C VAL A 102 3.18 -11.06 16.08
N TYR A 103 1.99 -10.54 15.80
CA TYR A 103 1.11 -9.99 16.82
C TYR A 103 0.73 -11.03 17.87
N GLY A 104 0.38 -12.26 17.43
CA GLY A 104 0.03 -13.37 18.33
C GLY A 104 1.18 -13.82 19.22
N LEU A 105 2.40 -13.86 18.66
CA LEU A 105 3.60 -14.27 19.38
C LEU A 105 4.01 -13.25 20.47
N PHE A 106 3.94 -11.96 20.16
CA PHE A 106 4.44 -10.91 21.06
C PHE A 106 3.37 -10.29 21.96
N ARG A 107 2.09 -10.41 21.63
CA ARG A 107 0.96 -9.87 22.41
C ARG A 107 0.11 -10.95 23.11
N GLN A 108 0.63 -12.16 23.26
CA GLN A 108 -0.04 -13.28 23.97
C GLN A 108 -1.46 -13.57 23.47
N GLY A 109 -1.74 -13.34 22.21
CA GLY A 109 -3.00 -13.70 21.55
C GLY A 109 -4.25 -12.87 21.91
N HIS A 110 -4.16 -11.90 22.82
CA HIS A 110 -5.31 -11.07 23.20
C HIS A 110 -5.81 -10.22 22.03
N GLY A 111 -7.07 -10.42 21.63
CA GLY A 111 -7.75 -9.64 20.59
C GLY A 111 -7.44 -10.04 19.15
N VAL A 112 -6.58 -11.05 18.90
CA VAL A 112 -6.23 -11.52 17.54
C VAL A 112 -7.46 -12.02 16.76
N PRO A 113 -8.36 -12.86 17.34
CA PRO A 113 -9.49 -13.39 16.57
C PRO A 113 -10.39 -12.33 15.94
N GLY A 114 -10.65 -11.22 16.63
CA GLY A 114 -11.47 -10.12 16.12
C GLY A 114 -10.83 -9.30 14.98
N LEU A 115 -9.51 -9.41 14.79
CA LEU A 115 -8.79 -8.73 13.75
C LEU A 115 -8.67 -9.55 12.45
N VAL A 116 -8.79 -10.88 12.54
CA VAL A 116 -8.48 -11.79 11.42
C VAL A 116 -9.38 -11.52 10.21
N VAL A 117 -10.68 -11.74 10.37
CA VAL A 117 -11.64 -11.67 9.25
C VAL A 117 -11.67 -10.28 8.63
N PRO A 118 -11.85 -9.17 9.39
CA PRO A 118 -11.86 -7.84 8.78
C PRO A 118 -10.58 -7.52 8.00
N ASN A 119 -9.41 -7.86 8.57
CA ASN A 119 -8.14 -7.59 7.90
C ASN A 119 -7.90 -8.49 6.68
N LEU A 120 -8.45 -9.69 6.61
CA LEU A 120 -8.35 -10.53 5.41
C LEU A 120 -9.23 -10.03 4.26
N THR A 121 -10.28 -9.26 4.55
CA THR A 121 -11.19 -8.69 3.53
C THR A 121 -10.71 -7.35 2.96
N MET A 122 -9.71 -6.70 3.56
CA MET A 122 -9.29 -5.33 3.29
C MET A 122 -10.36 -4.26 3.60
N LEU A 123 -11.47 -4.64 4.25
CA LEU A 123 -12.58 -3.74 4.59
C LEU A 123 -12.52 -3.21 6.02
N GLN A 124 -11.48 -3.56 6.78
CA GLN A 124 -11.33 -3.17 8.20
C GLN A 124 -11.43 -1.66 8.40
N GLY A 125 -10.92 -0.84 7.46
CA GLY A 125 -11.04 0.64 7.55
C GLY A 125 -12.49 1.13 7.51
N GLY A 126 -13.33 0.53 6.66
CA GLY A 126 -14.77 0.83 6.59
C GLY A 126 -15.57 0.26 7.75
N LEU A 127 -15.10 -0.80 8.38
CA LEU A 127 -15.73 -1.45 9.53
C LEU A 127 -15.31 -0.85 10.88
N GLY A 128 -14.41 0.17 10.88
CA GLY A 128 -13.87 0.74 12.11
C GLY A 128 -12.98 -0.22 12.90
N VAL A 129 -12.50 -1.29 12.28
CA VAL A 129 -11.61 -2.27 12.90
C VAL A 129 -10.16 -1.84 12.69
N ARG A 130 -9.34 -2.03 13.72
CA ARG A 130 -7.93 -1.67 13.67
C ARG A 130 -7.18 -2.51 12.64
N ASN A 131 -6.29 -1.85 11.88
CA ASN A 131 -5.34 -2.53 11.03
C ASN A 131 -4.36 -3.39 11.85
N VAL A 132 -4.00 -4.57 11.33
CA VAL A 132 -2.92 -5.39 11.90
C VAL A 132 -1.59 -4.66 11.76
N ASP A 133 -1.36 -4.01 10.62
CA ASP A 133 -0.24 -3.11 10.40
C ASP A 133 -0.76 -1.72 10.05
N ALA A 134 -0.12 -0.70 10.64
CA ALA A 134 -0.51 0.70 10.42
C ALA A 134 -0.50 1.10 8.92
N VAL A 135 0.44 0.54 8.13
CA VAL A 135 0.58 0.88 6.70
C VAL A 135 -0.63 0.48 5.84
N TYR A 136 -1.52 -0.38 6.32
CA TYR A 136 -2.69 -0.84 5.53
C TYR A 136 -3.72 0.26 5.24
N TRP A 137 -3.63 1.43 5.88
CA TRP A 137 -4.46 2.58 5.51
C TRP A 137 -4.26 3.00 4.04
N THR A 138 -3.05 2.84 3.50
CA THR A 138 -2.74 3.17 2.10
C THR A 138 -3.46 2.24 1.12
N LEU A 139 -3.59 0.95 1.47
CA LEU A 139 -4.32 -0.03 0.66
C LEU A 139 -5.83 0.26 0.67
N TRP A 140 -6.37 0.77 1.77
CA TRP A 140 -7.75 1.23 1.84
C TRP A 140 -8.03 2.38 0.86
N ILE A 141 -7.12 3.36 0.78
CA ILE A 141 -7.20 4.44 -0.21
C ILE A 141 -7.07 3.87 -1.63
N GLU A 142 -6.15 2.95 -1.87
CA GLU A 142 -5.96 2.33 -3.19
C GLU A 142 -7.22 1.58 -3.64
N LEU A 143 -7.90 0.89 -2.73
CA LEU A 143 -9.17 0.21 -3.02
C LEU A 143 -10.26 1.21 -3.47
N HIS A 144 -10.39 2.35 -2.79
CA HIS A 144 -11.32 3.41 -3.21
C HIS A 144 -10.99 3.93 -4.60
N PHE A 145 -9.70 4.08 -4.90
CA PHE A 145 -9.27 4.48 -6.23
C PHE A 145 -9.63 3.45 -7.30
N TYR A 146 -9.50 2.15 -7.01
CA TYR A 146 -9.96 1.09 -7.92
C TYR A 146 -11.46 1.15 -8.18
N VAL A 147 -12.26 1.37 -7.12
CA VAL A 147 -13.70 1.51 -7.26
C VAL A 147 -14.04 2.75 -8.10
N LEU A 148 -13.41 3.89 -7.84
CA LEU A 148 -13.60 5.11 -8.62
C LEU A 148 -13.33 4.87 -10.11
N ILE A 149 -12.18 4.28 -10.44
CA ILE A 149 -11.80 4.01 -11.83
C ILE A 149 -12.75 2.99 -12.47
N ALA A 150 -13.20 1.96 -11.74
CA ALA A 150 -14.18 1.00 -12.26
C ALA A 150 -15.54 1.67 -12.57
N VAL A 151 -15.99 2.59 -11.71
CA VAL A 151 -17.22 3.38 -11.93
C VAL A 151 -17.06 4.27 -13.16
N LEU A 152 -15.95 5.01 -13.28
CA LEU A 152 -15.67 5.87 -14.44
C LEU A 152 -15.60 5.05 -15.74
N ALA A 153 -15.02 3.86 -15.70
CA ALA A 153 -15.02 2.94 -16.83
C ALA A 153 -16.45 2.47 -17.19
N GLY A 154 -17.28 2.22 -16.17
CA GLY A 154 -18.67 1.78 -16.34
C GLY A 154 -19.58 2.82 -16.98
N ILE A 155 -19.37 4.12 -16.66
CA ILE A 155 -20.14 5.24 -17.25
C ILE A 155 -19.56 5.73 -18.58
N GLY A 156 -18.53 5.07 -19.12
CA GLY A 156 -18.00 5.35 -20.45
C GLY A 156 -17.03 6.52 -20.54
N ILE A 157 -16.52 7.02 -19.41
CA ILE A 157 -15.50 8.11 -19.37
C ILE A 157 -14.11 7.59 -19.80
N THR A 158 -13.90 6.29 -19.81
CA THR A 158 -12.72 5.69 -20.44
C THR A 158 -12.92 5.66 -21.93
N TYR A 159 -12.05 6.37 -22.64
CA TYR A 159 -12.07 6.59 -24.08
C TYR A 159 -12.36 5.29 -24.86
N ARG A 160 -13.50 5.25 -25.56
CA ARG A 160 -13.76 4.33 -26.66
C ARG A 160 -13.21 4.98 -27.92
N SER A 161 -12.03 4.54 -28.36
CA SER A 161 -11.58 4.77 -29.74
C SER A 161 -12.25 3.79 -30.65
#